data_6fbad002ad176e45cf4d200fe20906a7
#
_entry.id   6fbad002ad176e45cf4d200fe20906a7
#
_cell.length_a   1.000
_cell.length_b   1.000
_cell.length_c   1.000
_cell.angle_alpha   90.00
_cell.angle_beta   90.00
_cell.angle_gamma   90.00
#
_symmetry.space_group_name_H-M   'P 1'
#
loop_
_entity.id
_entity.type
_entity.pdbx_description
1 polymer ?
#
loop_
_entity_poly.entity_id
_entity_poly.type
_entity_poly.pdbx_seq_one_letter_code
_entity_poly.pdbx_strand_id
1 'polypeptide(L)' 'MRYDQNQDQWYVALSGGEYGLHCGECFELYIGRTAIPCRLELANRWYIIMENTRLDLREDDQYMVKI' A
#
# COMPACT_ATOMS: atom_id res chain seq x y z
N MET A 1 0.10 -1.61 6.46
CA MET A 1 -0.57 -0.54 5.66
C MET A 1 -2.07 -0.66 5.87
N ARG A 2 -2.70 0.41 6.25
CA ARG A 2 -4.14 0.46 6.45
C ARG A 2 -4.73 1.68 5.75
N TYR A 3 -6.00 1.58 5.39
CA TYR A 3 -6.71 2.65 4.70
C TYR A 3 -7.47 3.52 5.70
N ASP A 4 -7.38 4.84 5.51
CA ASP A 4 -8.16 5.82 6.26
C ASP A 4 -9.24 6.39 5.35
N GLN A 5 -10.47 6.04 5.64
CA GLN A 5 -11.61 6.44 4.82
C GLN A 5 -11.84 7.95 4.84
N ASN A 6 -11.56 8.60 5.96
CA ASN A 6 -11.77 10.03 6.11
C ASN A 6 -10.80 10.85 5.27
N GLN A 7 -9.58 10.33 5.09
CA GLN A 7 -8.53 11.01 4.34
C GLN A 7 -8.40 10.47 2.91
N ASP A 8 -9.06 9.35 2.61
CA ASP A 8 -8.88 8.62 1.36
C ASP A 8 -7.40 8.38 1.11
N GLN A 9 -6.74 7.76 2.07
CA GLN A 9 -5.29 7.58 2.02
C GLN A 9 -4.87 6.34 2.78
N TRP A 10 -3.82 5.69 2.28
CA TRP A 10 -3.19 4.56 2.94
C TRP A 10 -2.06 5.04 3.84
N TYR A 11 -1.95 4.42 5.01
CA TYR A 11 -0.97 4.78 6.04
C TYR A 11 -0.17 3.57 6.48
N VAL A 12 1.08 3.82 6.81
CA VAL A 12 1.99 2.83 7.39
C VAL A 12 2.41 3.33 8.76
N ALA A 13 2.34 2.46 9.76
CA ALA A 13 2.84 2.78 11.08
C ALA A 13 4.35 2.60 11.08
N LEU A 14 5.06 3.66 11.40
CA LEU A 14 6.51 3.67 11.51
C LEU A 14 6.90 4.07 12.93
N SER A 15 8.16 3.85 13.28
CA SER A 15 8.70 4.32 14.53
C SER A 15 8.53 5.85 14.60
N GLY A 16 7.78 6.32 15.59
CA GLY A 16 7.55 7.75 15.75
C GLY A 16 6.27 8.28 15.13
N GLY A 17 5.45 7.44 14.49
CA GLY A 17 4.16 7.88 13.99
C GLY A 17 3.70 7.14 12.76
N GLU A 18 2.69 7.70 12.10
CA GLU A 18 2.16 7.14 10.87
C GLU A 18 2.62 7.95 9.67
N TYR A 19 2.88 7.26 8.59
CA TYR A 19 3.30 7.88 7.34
C TYR A 19 2.24 7.62 6.27
N GLY A 20 1.74 8.70 5.65
CA GLY A 20 0.77 8.59 4.56
C GLY A 20 1.47 8.31 3.25
N LEU A 21 1.04 7.25 2.57
CA LEU A 21 1.58 6.89 1.27
C LEU A 21 0.89 7.69 0.18
N HIS A 22 1.67 8.12 -0.79
CA HIS A 22 1.17 8.89 -1.93
C HIS A 22 1.15 8.04 -3.19
N CYS A 23 0.29 8.42 -4.12
CA CYS A 23 0.25 7.84 -5.45
C CYS A 23 1.64 7.94 -6.09
N GLY A 24 2.11 6.83 -6.65
CA GLY A 24 3.44 6.77 -7.27
C GLY A 24 4.55 6.31 -6.35
N GLU A 25 4.30 6.16 -5.05
CA GLU A 25 5.34 5.70 -4.14
C GLU A 25 5.62 4.22 -4.30
N CYS A 26 6.89 3.87 -4.21
CA CYS A 26 7.36 2.50 -4.29
C CYS A 26 7.70 1.98 -2.91
N PHE A 27 7.38 0.72 -2.67
CA PHE A 27 7.68 0.03 -1.42
C PHE A 27 7.67 -1.46 -1.70
N GLU A 28 7.70 -2.29 -0.65
CA GLU A 28 7.62 -3.73 -0.81
C GLU A 28 6.39 -4.26 -0.11
N LEU A 29 5.63 -5.11 -0.79
CA LEU A 29 4.47 -5.80 -0.22
C LEU A 29 4.86 -7.21 0.15
N TYR A 30 4.51 -7.63 1.37
CA TYR A 30 4.73 -9.01 1.78
C TYR A 30 3.57 -9.89 1.31
N ILE A 31 3.92 -10.92 0.56
CA ILE A 31 2.99 -12.01 0.22
C ILE A 31 3.59 -13.25 0.88
N GLY A 32 2.94 -13.69 1.97
CA GLY A 32 3.55 -14.67 2.82
C GLY A 32 4.83 -14.12 3.42
N ARG A 33 5.96 -14.77 3.15
CA ARG A 33 7.28 -14.34 3.64
C ARG A 33 8.11 -13.62 2.58
N THR A 34 7.54 -13.40 1.41
CA THR A 34 8.27 -12.80 0.29
C THR A 34 7.91 -11.34 0.17
N ALA A 35 8.92 -10.48 0.18
CA ALA A 35 8.75 -9.04 -0.03
C ALA A 35 8.85 -8.77 -1.54
N ILE A 36 7.81 -8.20 -2.11
CA ILE A 36 7.73 -7.96 -3.55
C ILE A 36 7.70 -6.46 -3.81
N PRO A 37 8.64 -5.92 -4.61
CA PRO A 37 8.61 -4.51 -4.96
C PRO A 37 7.32 -4.14 -5.67
N CYS A 38 6.75 -3.01 -5.29
CA CYS A 38 5.49 -2.56 -5.86
C CYS A 38 5.42 -1.03 -5.86
N ARG A 39 4.39 -0.51 -6.53
CA ARG A 39 4.12 0.90 -6.57
C ARG A 39 2.63 1.13 -6.33
N LEU A 40 2.32 2.10 -5.46
CA LEU A 40 0.95 2.47 -5.15
C LEU A 40 0.41 3.40 -6.23
N GLU A 41 -0.81 3.13 -6.70
CA GLU A 41 -1.46 3.95 -7.70
C GLU A 41 -2.93 4.15 -7.35
N LEU A 42 -3.53 5.18 -7.92
CA LEU A 42 -4.93 5.48 -7.73
C LEU A 42 -5.57 5.79 -9.08
N ALA A 43 -6.64 5.07 -9.37
CA ALA A 43 -7.53 5.36 -10.49
C ALA A 43 -8.94 5.51 -9.93
N ASN A 44 -9.90 4.67 -10.33
CA ASN A 44 -11.22 4.66 -9.70
C ASN A 44 -11.15 4.09 -8.28
N ARG A 45 -10.13 3.29 -8.02
CA ARG A 45 -9.84 2.73 -6.70
C ARG A 45 -8.33 2.58 -6.56
N TRP A 46 -7.89 2.40 -5.32
CA TRP A 46 -6.49 2.20 -5.02
C TRP A 46 -6.04 0.81 -5.47
N TYR A 47 -4.86 0.74 -6.05
CA TYR A 47 -4.26 -0.52 -6.47
C TYR A 47 -2.74 -0.42 -6.40
N ILE A 48 -2.09 -1.56 -6.50
CA ILE A 48 -0.64 -1.61 -6.60
C ILE A 48 -0.25 -2.35 -7.86
N ILE A 49 0.90 -1.96 -8.39
CA ILE A 49 1.53 -2.65 -9.50
C ILE A 49 2.78 -3.33 -8.97
N MET A 50 2.89 -4.63 -9.20
CA MET A 50 4.07 -5.39 -8.85
C MET A 50 4.44 -6.28 -10.03
N GLU A 51 5.68 -6.13 -10.50
CA GLU A 51 6.15 -6.76 -11.72
C GLU A 51 5.20 -6.40 -12.87
N ASN A 52 4.51 -7.36 -13.46
CA ASN A 52 3.54 -7.09 -14.52
C ASN A 52 2.12 -7.37 -14.05
N THR A 53 1.88 -7.31 -12.76
CA THR A 53 0.61 -7.69 -12.15
C THR A 53 0.02 -6.51 -11.41
N ARG A 54 -1.29 -6.33 -11.56
CA ARG A 54 -2.06 -5.35 -10.81
C ARG A 54 -2.82 -6.05 -9.70
N LEU A 55 -2.76 -5.47 -8.49
CA LEU A 55 -3.56 -5.93 -7.36
C LEU A 55 -4.42 -4.77 -6.87
N ASP A 56 -5.73 -4.92 -6.97
CA ASP A 56 -6.66 -3.94 -6.41
C ASP A 56 -6.67 -4.10 -4.89
N LEU A 57 -6.49 -2.98 -4.18
CA LEU A 57 -6.46 -2.99 -2.73
C LEU A 57 -7.88 -2.99 -2.17
N ARG A 58 -8.06 -3.73 -1.09
CA ARG A 58 -9.34 -3.75 -0.36
C ARG A 58 -9.21 -2.85 0.85
N GLU A 59 -10.07 -1.85 0.92
CA GLU A 59 -9.98 -0.82 1.97
C GLU A 59 -10.23 -1.38 3.36
N ASP A 60 -10.92 -2.51 3.46
CA ASP A 60 -11.18 -3.17 4.74
C ASP A 60 -10.03 -4.04 5.21
N ASP A 61 -9.06 -4.30 4.35
CA ASP A 61 -7.94 -5.18 4.66
C ASP A 61 -6.72 -4.39 5.08
N GLN A 62 -5.85 -5.04 5.83
CA GLN A 62 -4.53 -4.52 6.15
C GLN A 62 -3.49 -5.33 5.42
N TYR A 63 -2.43 -4.66 5.01
CA TYR A 63 -1.36 -5.28 4.23
C TYR A 63 -0.03 -5.08 4.94
N MET A 64 0.77 -6.14 4.99
CA MET A 64 2.10 -6.05 5.55
C MET A 64 3.03 -5.51 4.48
N VAL A 65 3.72 -4.41 4.80
CA VAL A 65 4.61 -3.75 3.85
C VAL A 65 5.92 -3.40 4.50
N LYS A 66 6.91 -3.17 3.68
CA LYS A 66 8.22 -2.68 4.09
C LYS A 66 8.52 -1.41 3.30
N ILE A 67 8.76 -0.36 4.03
CA ILE A 67 9.08 0.95 3.47
C ILE A 67 10.61 1.12 3.40
#